data_d10a9f852a5585a0dec55f00dbe8079e
#
_entry.id   d10a9f852a5585a0dec55f00dbe8079e
#
_cell.length_a   1.000
_cell.length_b   1.000
_cell.length_c   1.000
_cell.angle_alpha   90.00
_cell.angle_beta   90.00
_cell.angle_gamma   90.00
#
_symmetry.space_group_name_H-M   'P 1'
#
loop_
_entity.id
_entity.type
_entity.pdbx_description
1 polymer ?
#
loop_
_entity_poly.entity_id
_entity_poly.type
_entity_poly.pdbx_seq_one_letter_code
_entity_poly.pdbx_strand_id
1 'polypeptide(L)'
;MDKTTQDFFDKMKALTGKTYEEIEALYSNSGLTKHSEIRNFFMDKLQLSYGYANTLVHLITKSDGTSMAEGKDMETLLEEIYDAKKIHLRPIHDTIMEKIHAFGDFEIVPKKGYLSLKRKRQFAMIGPKSSTRIEISINIKDIEGTDRLLEQPKGSMCKFIVKIQAEDEVDSELIGWL
;
A
#
# COMPACT_ATOMS: atom_id res chain seq x y z
N MET A 1 16.03 11.23 2.77
CA MET A 1 15.65 10.03 1.95
C MET A 1 15.99 8.80 2.76
N ASP A 2 15.07 7.84 2.88
CA ASP A 2 15.36 6.59 3.58
C ASP A 2 16.32 5.70 2.77
N LYS A 3 16.94 4.70 3.45
CA LYS A 3 17.95 3.85 2.82
C LYS A 3 17.42 3.10 1.58
N THR A 4 16.19 2.62 1.61
CA THR A 4 15.59 1.86 0.50
C THR A 4 15.43 2.73 -0.74
N THR A 5 15.00 3.97 -0.53
CA THR A 5 14.86 4.99 -1.60
C THR A 5 16.23 5.39 -2.14
N GLN A 6 17.23 5.55 -1.29
CA GLN A 6 18.61 5.84 -1.72
C GLN A 6 19.17 4.70 -2.57
N ASP A 7 19.06 3.45 -2.10
CA ASP A 7 19.51 2.26 -2.84
C ASP A 7 18.82 2.15 -4.22
N PHE A 8 17.54 2.55 -4.29
CA PHE A 8 16.81 2.60 -5.57
C PHE A 8 17.40 3.63 -6.52
N PHE A 9 17.68 4.86 -6.06
CA PHE A 9 18.25 5.91 -6.91
C PHE A 9 19.69 5.63 -7.31
N ASP A 10 20.49 5.02 -6.45
CA ASP A 10 21.84 4.55 -6.79
C ASP A 10 21.78 3.52 -7.93
N LYS A 11 20.80 2.61 -7.87
CA LYS A 11 20.54 1.67 -8.97
C LYS A 11 20.05 2.37 -10.24
N MET A 12 19.17 3.38 -10.13
CA MET A 12 18.75 4.19 -11.28
C MET A 12 19.92 4.89 -11.94
N LYS A 13 20.83 5.49 -11.15
CA LYS A 13 22.05 6.09 -11.64
C LYS A 13 22.93 5.10 -12.40
N ALA A 14 23.09 3.88 -11.87
CA ALA A 14 23.83 2.82 -12.56
C ALA A 14 23.19 2.38 -13.88
N LEU A 15 21.87 2.34 -13.96
CA LEU A 15 21.13 1.91 -15.15
C LEU A 15 21.00 3.00 -16.22
N THR A 16 20.82 4.26 -15.82
CA THR A 16 20.46 5.36 -16.73
C THR A 16 21.57 6.37 -16.90
N GLY A 17 22.61 6.34 -16.09
CA GLY A 17 23.66 7.36 -16.02
C GLY A 17 23.22 8.69 -15.41
N LYS A 18 21.98 8.80 -14.89
CA LYS A 18 21.38 10.05 -14.40
C LYS A 18 21.22 10.05 -12.88
N THR A 19 21.46 11.22 -12.29
CA THR A 19 21.21 11.44 -10.85
C THR A 19 19.71 11.64 -10.57
N TYR A 20 19.34 11.65 -9.28
CA TYR A 20 17.97 11.98 -8.87
C TYR A 20 17.53 13.35 -9.42
N GLU A 21 18.37 14.36 -9.27
CA GLU A 21 18.08 15.73 -9.68
C GLU A 21 17.88 15.84 -11.20
N GLU A 22 18.67 15.10 -11.98
CA GLU A 22 18.53 15.05 -13.43
C GLU A 22 17.22 14.37 -13.87
N ILE A 23 16.81 13.31 -13.16
CA ILE A 23 15.54 12.63 -13.42
C ILE A 23 14.35 13.50 -12.98
N GLU A 24 14.46 14.16 -11.84
CA GLU A 24 13.45 15.12 -11.36
C GLU A 24 13.27 16.29 -12.32
N ALA A 25 14.37 16.82 -12.85
CA ALA A 25 14.35 17.88 -13.88
C ALA A 25 13.69 17.39 -15.18
N LEU A 26 13.98 16.16 -15.62
CA LEU A 26 13.32 15.55 -16.79
C LEU A 26 11.81 15.45 -16.60
N TYR A 27 11.36 15.02 -15.43
CA TYR A 27 9.94 14.96 -15.09
C TYR A 27 9.29 16.33 -15.07
N SER A 28 9.88 17.29 -14.35
CA SER A 28 9.37 18.66 -14.23
C SER A 28 9.22 19.35 -15.57
N ASN A 29 10.18 19.16 -16.48
CA ASN A 29 10.17 19.73 -17.83
C ASN A 29 9.19 19.02 -18.77
N SER A 30 8.69 17.83 -18.43
CA SER A 30 7.76 17.07 -19.26
C SER A 30 6.33 17.64 -19.24
N GLY A 31 5.95 18.36 -18.19
CA GLY A 31 4.58 18.84 -17.97
C GLY A 31 3.53 17.74 -17.77
N LEU A 32 3.96 16.48 -17.66
CA LEU A 32 3.05 15.34 -17.51
C LEU A 32 2.51 15.24 -16.08
N THR A 33 1.23 14.91 -15.96
CA THR A 33 0.57 14.78 -14.65
C THR A 33 -0.03 13.41 -14.40
N LYS A 34 -0.40 12.66 -15.46
CA LYS A 34 -1.00 11.34 -15.30
C LYS A 34 0.05 10.26 -15.10
N HIS A 35 -0.13 9.43 -14.08
CA HIS A 35 0.80 8.38 -13.71
C HIS A 35 1.23 7.49 -14.90
N SER A 36 0.28 7.06 -15.74
CA SER A 36 0.58 6.19 -16.89
C SER A 36 1.41 6.89 -17.96
N GLU A 37 1.19 8.20 -18.17
CA GLU A 37 1.96 9.00 -19.14
C GLU A 37 3.39 9.22 -18.65
N ILE A 38 3.57 9.56 -17.36
CA ILE A 38 4.89 9.72 -16.72
C ILE A 38 5.67 8.40 -16.76
N ARG A 39 5.01 7.28 -16.44
CA ARG A 39 5.64 5.95 -16.51
C ARG A 39 6.14 5.64 -17.92
N ASN A 40 5.28 5.81 -18.93
CA ASN A 40 5.64 5.55 -20.33
C ASN A 40 6.79 6.48 -20.79
N PHE A 41 6.75 7.74 -20.36
CA PHE A 41 7.84 8.71 -20.61
C PHE A 41 9.18 8.22 -20.03
N PHE A 42 9.20 7.72 -18.79
CA PHE A 42 10.41 7.16 -18.20
C PHE A 42 10.86 5.86 -18.87
N MET A 43 9.92 5.00 -19.27
CA MET A 43 10.27 3.81 -20.06
C MET A 43 10.96 4.17 -21.36
N ASP A 44 10.47 5.17 -22.06
CA ASP A 44 11.01 5.63 -23.34
C ASP A 44 12.34 6.40 -23.18
N LYS A 45 12.35 7.41 -22.33
CA LYS A 45 13.50 8.33 -22.19
C LYS A 45 14.69 7.73 -21.45
N LEU A 46 14.41 6.85 -20.49
CA LEU A 46 15.45 6.24 -19.64
C LEU A 46 15.67 4.76 -19.96
N GLN A 47 14.98 4.21 -20.96
CA GLN A 47 15.05 2.79 -21.37
C GLN A 47 14.81 1.83 -20.18
N LEU A 48 13.88 2.20 -19.27
CA LEU A 48 13.57 1.45 -18.08
C LEU A 48 12.50 0.39 -18.35
N SER A 49 12.60 -0.73 -17.64
CA SER A 49 11.50 -1.69 -17.59
C SER A 49 10.28 -1.10 -16.88
N TYR A 50 9.10 -1.67 -17.16
CA TYR A 50 7.84 -1.25 -16.52
C TYR A 50 7.94 -1.12 -15.00
N GLY A 51 8.53 -2.11 -14.32
CA GLY A 51 8.65 -2.12 -12.86
C GLY A 51 9.48 -0.96 -12.33
N TYR A 52 10.64 -0.70 -12.93
CA TYR A 52 11.48 0.43 -12.53
C TYR A 52 10.82 1.78 -12.82
N ALA A 53 10.25 1.93 -14.00
CA ALA A 53 9.56 3.17 -14.37
C ALA A 53 8.35 3.43 -13.45
N ASN A 54 7.57 2.39 -13.11
CA ASN A 54 6.44 2.51 -12.20
C ASN A 54 6.86 2.93 -10.79
N THR A 55 7.90 2.32 -10.23
CA THR A 55 8.46 2.71 -8.93
C THR A 55 8.99 4.14 -8.97
N LEU A 56 9.70 4.49 -10.03
CA LEU A 56 10.26 5.84 -10.21
C LEU A 56 9.16 6.91 -10.23
N VAL A 57 8.02 6.66 -10.91
CA VAL A 57 6.89 7.59 -10.88
C VAL A 57 6.41 7.83 -9.46
N HIS A 58 6.20 6.76 -8.67
CA HIS A 58 5.74 6.91 -7.30
C HIS A 58 6.69 7.74 -6.44
N LEU A 59 7.98 7.52 -6.56
CA LEU A 59 8.99 8.25 -5.79
C LEU A 59 9.10 9.72 -6.23
N ILE A 60 9.16 9.99 -7.52
CA ILE A 60 9.28 11.38 -8.06
C ILE A 60 8.02 12.20 -7.79
N THR A 61 6.83 11.60 -7.93
CA THR A 61 5.57 12.29 -7.64
C THR A 61 5.20 12.28 -6.15
N LYS A 62 6.05 11.71 -5.29
CA LYS A 62 5.81 11.54 -3.86
C LYS A 62 4.48 10.84 -3.57
N SER A 63 4.08 9.91 -4.43
CA SER A 63 2.85 9.14 -4.31
C SER A 63 3.06 7.73 -3.75
N ASP A 64 4.28 7.41 -3.32
CA ASP A 64 4.59 6.20 -2.55
C ASP A 64 4.10 6.34 -1.10
N GLY A 65 3.85 5.19 -0.45
CA GLY A 65 3.27 5.19 0.89
C GLY A 65 4.11 5.89 1.95
N THR A 66 5.44 5.90 1.81
CA THR A 66 6.35 6.58 2.74
C THR A 66 6.24 8.09 2.61
N SER A 67 6.33 8.59 1.37
CA SER A 67 6.20 10.03 1.09
C SER A 67 4.81 10.58 1.43
N MET A 68 3.75 9.79 1.23
CA MET A 68 2.39 10.19 1.59
C MET A 68 2.17 10.28 3.10
N ALA A 69 2.91 9.50 3.88
CA ALA A 69 2.86 9.50 5.34
C ALA A 69 3.80 10.54 5.96
N GLU A 70 4.74 11.10 5.20
CA GLU A 70 5.74 12.04 5.70
C GLU A 70 5.09 13.29 6.29
N GLY A 71 5.36 13.55 7.57
CA GLY A 71 4.84 14.71 8.29
C GLY A 71 3.37 14.63 8.71
N LYS A 72 2.70 13.48 8.53
CA LYS A 72 1.32 13.24 8.95
C LYS A 72 1.28 12.28 10.14
N ASP A 73 0.40 12.55 11.07
CA ASP A 73 0.07 11.56 12.11
C ASP A 73 -0.89 10.48 11.57
N MET A 74 -1.04 9.40 12.33
CA MET A 74 -1.86 8.26 11.91
C MET A 74 -3.34 8.63 11.75
N GLU A 75 -3.85 9.55 12.56
CA GLU A 75 -5.24 9.98 12.49
C GLU A 75 -5.53 10.71 11.17
N THR A 76 -4.69 11.66 10.79
CA THR A 76 -4.77 12.36 9.49
C THR A 76 -4.73 11.38 8.32
N LEU A 77 -3.88 10.35 8.38
CA LEU A 77 -3.79 9.33 7.33
C LEU A 77 -5.07 8.48 7.25
N LEU A 78 -5.65 8.15 8.39
CA LEU A 78 -6.89 7.39 8.44
C LEU A 78 -8.09 8.23 7.95
N GLU A 79 -8.13 9.53 8.22
CA GLU A 79 -9.14 10.45 7.66
C GLU A 79 -9.06 10.50 6.12
N GLU A 80 -7.86 10.46 5.55
CA GLU A 80 -7.67 10.40 4.09
C GLU A 80 -8.09 9.04 3.50
N ILE A 81 -7.82 7.94 4.19
CA ILE A 81 -8.21 6.57 3.77
C ILE A 81 -9.73 6.40 3.88
N TYR A 82 -10.32 6.89 4.98
CA TYR A 82 -11.74 6.83 5.28
C TYR A 82 -12.40 8.19 5.04
N ASP A 83 -12.31 8.68 3.80
CA ASP A 83 -12.94 9.95 3.38
C ASP A 83 -14.44 10.02 3.69
N ALA A 84 -15.06 11.16 3.45
CA ALA A 84 -16.48 11.42 3.78
C ALA A 84 -17.46 10.33 3.29
N LYS A 85 -17.13 9.59 2.23
CA LYS A 85 -17.97 8.50 1.71
C LYS A 85 -17.76 7.17 2.43
N LYS A 86 -16.69 7.04 3.21
CA LYS A 86 -16.24 5.79 3.85
C LYS A 86 -16.09 5.92 5.36
N ILE A 87 -16.30 7.11 5.91
CA ILE A 87 -16.09 7.37 7.35
C ILE A 87 -16.93 6.45 8.25
N HIS A 88 -18.10 6.01 7.80
CA HIS A 88 -18.94 5.08 8.52
C HIS A 88 -18.33 3.67 8.66
N LEU A 89 -17.28 3.34 7.89
CA LEU A 89 -16.51 2.10 8.01
C LEU A 89 -15.39 2.22 9.06
N ARG A 90 -15.08 3.44 9.56
CA ARG A 90 -14.00 3.66 10.50
C ARG A 90 -14.16 2.87 11.81
N PRO A 91 -15.35 2.75 12.43
CA PRO A 91 -15.53 1.92 13.63
C PRO A 91 -15.14 0.46 13.42
N ILE A 92 -15.45 -0.11 12.24
CA ILE A 92 -15.02 -1.48 11.89
C ILE A 92 -13.50 -1.58 11.86
N HIS A 93 -12.84 -0.60 11.23
CA HIS A 93 -11.36 -0.54 11.20
C HIS A 93 -10.77 -0.49 12.60
N ASP A 94 -11.29 0.39 13.44
CA ASP A 94 -10.78 0.59 14.80
C ASP A 94 -10.95 -0.69 15.64
N THR A 95 -12.09 -1.38 15.53
CA THR A 95 -12.32 -2.67 16.17
C THR A 95 -11.35 -3.76 15.71
N ILE A 96 -11.05 -3.82 14.39
CA ILE A 96 -10.05 -4.75 13.85
C ILE A 96 -8.67 -4.43 14.44
N MET A 97 -8.25 -3.18 14.42
CA MET A 97 -6.93 -2.77 14.89
C MET A 97 -6.75 -2.98 16.38
N GLU A 98 -7.76 -2.69 17.20
CA GLU A 98 -7.76 -2.98 18.64
C GLU A 98 -7.48 -4.47 18.91
N LYS A 99 -8.19 -5.35 18.22
CA LYS A 99 -8.01 -6.81 18.40
C LYS A 99 -6.64 -7.29 17.91
N ILE A 100 -6.12 -6.75 16.82
CA ILE A 100 -4.77 -7.10 16.30
C ILE A 100 -3.66 -6.63 17.24
N HIS A 101 -3.80 -5.45 17.84
CA HIS A 101 -2.82 -4.96 18.82
C HIS A 101 -2.67 -5.85 20.05
N ALA A 102 -3.70 -6.62 20.39
CA ALA A 102 -3.62 -7.62 21.47
C ALA A 102 -2.62 -8.76 21.19
N PHE A 103 -2.20 -8.96 19.94
CA PHE A 103 -1.21 -9.99 19.57
C PHE A 103 0.25 -9.54 19.67
N GLY A 104 0.52 -8.31 20.15
CA GLY A 104 1.84 -7.74 20.31
C GLY A 104 2.26 -6.81 19.15
N ASP A 105 3.53 -6.44 19.14
CA ASP A 105 4.05 -5.39 18.28
C ASP A 105 4.11 -5.77 16.81
N PHE A 106 3.78 -4.82 15.95
CA PHE A 106 3.93 -4.86 14.50
C PHE A 106 4.10 -3.45 13.93
N GLU A 107 4.69 -3.39 12.76
CA GLU A 107 4.86 -2.15 12.00
C GLU A 107 3.60 -1.88 11.17
N ILE A 108 3.10 -0.64 11.23
CA ILE A 108 2.02 -0.16 10.35
C ILE A 108 2.64 0.73 9.28
N VAL A 109 2.47 0.33 8.02
CA VAL A 109 2.96 1.07 6.86
C VAL A 109 1.76 1.60 6.08
N PRO A 110 1.43 2.89 6.22
CA PRO A 110 0.33 3.51 5.49
C PRO A 110 0.55 3.47 3.98
N LYS A 111 -0.54 3.27 3.25
CA LYS A 111 -0.62 3.35 1.81
C LYS A 111 -1.80 4.25 1.41
N LYS A 112 -1.87 4.64 0.16
CA LYS A 112 -2.89 5.59 -0.34
C LYS A 112 -4.33 5.23 0.03
N GLY A 113 -4.66 3.95 0.20
CA GLY A 113 -6.04 3.52 0.45
C GLY A 113 -6.16 2.40 1.48
N TYR A 114 -5.09 2.05 2.18
CA TYR A 114 -5.08 0.97 3.17
C TYR A 114 -3.85 1.06 4.09
N LEU A 115 -3.89 0.35 5.19
CA LEU A 115 -2.72 0.09 6.04
C LEU A 115 -2.13 -1.28 5.72
N SER A 116 -0.82 -1.35 5.53
CA SER A 116 -0.07 -2.61 5.44
C SER A 116 0.51 -2.94 6.81
N LEU A 117 0.19 -4.11 7.33
CA LEU A 117 0.64 -4.60 8.64
C LEU A 117 1.79 -5.59 8.46
N LYS A 118 2.88 -5.36 9.18
CA LYS A 118 4.12 -6.08 8.97
C LYS A 118 4.80 -6.42 10.30
N ARG A 119 5.32 -7.63 10.39
CA ARG A 119 6.33 -8.07 11.36
C ARG A 119 7.65 -8.28 10.60
N LYS A 120 8.19 -9.48 10.56
CA LYS A 120 9.32 -9.78 9.64
C LYS A 120 8.91 -9.67 8.16
N ARG A 121 7.64 -9.96 7.84
CA ARG A 121 7.01 -9.83 6.52
C ARG A 121 5.63 -9.24 6.68
N GLN A 122 5.08 -8.70 5.60
CA GLN A 122 3.69 -8.30 5.55
C GLN A 122 2.79 -9.52 5.83
N PHE A 123 1.90 -9.40 6.81
CA PHE A 123 0.94 -10.44 7.14
C PHE A 123 -0.49 -10.06 6.78
N ALA A 124 -0.83 -8.77 6.81
CA ALA A 124 -2.15 -8.29 6.42
C ALA A 124 -2.11 -6.91 5.75
N MET A 125 -3.17 -6.60 5.02
CA MET A 125 -3.52 -5.25 4.56
C MET A 125 -4.97 -4.98 4.92
N ILE A 126 -5.28 -3.78 5.42
CA ILE A 126 -6.62 -3.41 5.89
C ILE A 126 -7.01 -2.06 5.31
N GLY A 127 -8.15 -1.98 4.65
CA GLY A 127 -8.65 -0.72 4.14
C GLY A 127 -10.02 -0.84 3.46
N PRO A 128 -10.69 0.30 3.23
CA PRO A 128 -11.98 0.33 2.55
C PRO A 128 -11.80 0.03 1.06
N LYS A 129 -12.40 -1.06 0.58
CA LYS A 129 -12.38 -1.42 -0.84
C LYS A 129 -13.43 -0.67 -1.65
N SER A 130 -14.52 -0.33 -0.99
CA SER A 130 -15.63 0.45 -1.54
C SER A 130 -16.23 1.32 -0.44
N SER A 131 -17.28 2.05 -0.76
CA SER A 131 -18.06 2.78 0.27
C SER A 131 -18.90 1.88 1.19
N THR A 132 -18.92 0.57 0.98
CA THR A 132 -19.81 -0.34 1.72
C THR A 132 -19.07 -1.42 2.50
N ARG A 133 -17.74 -1.55 2.37
CA ARG A 133 -17.00 -2.61 3.04
C ARG A 133 -15.51 -2.31 3.20
N ILE A 134 -14.95 -2.84 4.25
CA ILE A 134 -13.52 -3.05 4.42
C ILE A 134 -13.13 -4.38 3.77
N GLU A 135 -11.94 -4.43 3.21
CA GLU A 135 -11.31 -5.65 2.76
C GLU A 135 -10.02 -5.88 3.55
N ILE A 136 -9.90 -7.05 4.15
CA ILE A 136 -8.70 -7.50 4.84
C ILE A 136 -8.03 -8.51 3.95
N SER A 137 -6.82 -8.19 3.47
CA SER A 137 -6.00 -9.13 2.71
C SER A 137 -5.02 -9.80 3.67
N ILE A 138 -4.89 -11.13 3.61
CA ILE A 138 -4.19 -11.93 4.62
C ILE A 138 -3.18 -12.86 3.95
N ASN A 139 -1.98 -12.94 4.54
CA ASN A 139 -0.93 -13.88 4.16
C ASN A 139 -0.76 -14.96 5.23
N ILE A 140 -1.64 -15.94 5.21
CA ILE A 140 -1.56 -17.14 6.07
C ILE A 140 -1.17 -18.35 5.21
N LYS A 141 -0.42 -19.30 5.80
CA LYS A 141 0.02 -20.54 5.16
C LYS A 141 -0.75 -21.71 5.75
N ASP A 142 -0.70 -22.83 5.02
CA ASP A 142 -1.17 -24.14 5.47
C ASP A 142 -2.65 -24.15 5.87
N ILE A 143 -3.46 -23.33 5.17
CA ILE A 143 -4.91 -23.27 5.33
C ILE A 143 -5.55 -23.22 3.93
N GLU A 144 -6.73 -23.81 3.81
CA GLU A 144 -7.58 -23.72 2.62
C GLU A 144 -8.55 -22.55 2.73
N GLY A 145 -8.98 -22.04 1.59
CA GLY A 145 -10.00 -20.99 1.51
C GLY A 145 -11.36 -21.52 1.96
N THR A 146 -12.21 -20.61 2.42
CA THR A 146 -13.61 -20.86 2.77
C THR A 146 -14.51 -19.86 2.04
N ASP A 147 -15.83 -19.97 2.20
CA ASP A 147 -16.77 -18.99 1.64
C ASP A 147 -16.54 -17.58 2.17
N ARG A 148 -15.86 -17.43 3.31
CA ARG A 148 -15.51 -16.16 3.95
C ARG A 148 -14.04 -15.77 3.74
N LEU A 149 -13.13 -16.75 3.80
CA LEU A 149 -11.69 -16.57 3.53
C LEU A 149 -11.40 -16.88 2.06
N LEU A 150 -11.55 -15.89 1.21
CA LEU A 150 -11.55 -16.06 -0.24
C LEU A 150 -10.11 -16.13 -0.78
N GLU A 151 -9.76 -17.22 -1.45
CA GLU A 151 -8.47 -17.33 -2.12
C GLU A 151 -8.33 -16.31 -3.26
N GLN A 152 -7.13 -15.77 -3.39
CA GLN A 152 -6.79 -14.85 -4.44
C GLN A 152 -6.02 -15.54 -5.58
N PRO A 153 -6.10 -15.01 -6.81
CA PRO A 153 -5.35 -15.54 -7.93
C PRO A 153 -3.85 -15.63 -7.64
N LYS A 154 -3.19 -16.63 -8.21
CA LYS A 154 -1.73 -16.81 -8.08
C LYS A 154 -1.00 -15.54 -8.55
N GLY A 155 -0.09 -15.05 -7.72
CA GLY A 155 0.64 -13.80 -7.97
C GLY A 155 0.03 -12.56 -7.30
N SER A 156 -1.10 -12.70 -6.61
CA SER A 156 -1.64 -11.65 -5.76
C SER A 156 -0.71 -11.35 -4.59
N MET A 157 -0.75 -10.11 -4.09
CA MET A 157 0.10 -9.65 -2.98
C MET A 157 -0.19 -10.40 -1.68
N CYS A 158 -1.45 -10.77 -1.45
CA CYS A 158 -1.87 -11.64 -0.34
C CYS A 158 -2.63 -12.84 -0.89
N LYS A 159 -2.51 -13.98 -0.17
CA LYS A 159 -3.13 -15.24 -0.59
C LYS A 159 -4.65 -15.24 -0.43
N PHE A 160 -5.16 -14.56 0.59
CA PHE A 160 -6.58 -14.52 0.92
C PHE A 160 -7.09 -13.11 1.11
N ILE A 161 -8.41 -12.94 0.97
CA ILE A 161 -9.15 -11.76 1.39
C ILE A 161 -10.38 -12.14 2.21
N VAL A 162 -10.73 -11.27 3.16
CA VAL A 162 -12.01 -11.29 3.88
C VAL A 162 -12.69 -9.95 3.68
N LYS A 163 -14.00 -9.98 3.46
CA LYS A 163 -14.83 -8.78 3.27
C LYS A 163 -15.64 -8.56 4.53
N ILE A 164 -15.60 -7.34 5.08
CA ILE A 164 -16.25 -6.95 6.33
C ILE A 164 -17.14 -5.76 6.07
N GLN A 165 -18.40 -5.85 6.47
CA GLN A 165 -19.41 -4.79 6.29
C GLN A 165 -19.96 -4.26 7.63
N ALA A 166 -19.82 -5.03 8.70
CA ALA A 166 -20.31 -4.68 10.03
C ALA A 166 -19.31 -5.07 11.12
N GLU A 167 -19.39 -4.41 12.28
CA GLU A 167 -18.45 -4.63 13.39
C GLU A 167 -18.57 -6.02 14.01
N ASP A 168 -19.75 -6.61 14.01
CA ASP A 168 -20.01 -7.96 14.55
C ASP A 168 -19.37 -9.07 13.70
N GLU A 169 -19.00 -8.76 12.44
CA GLU A 169 -18.20 -9.66 11.61
C GLU A 169 -16.71 -9.71 12.01
N VAL A 170 -16.27 -8.83 12.92
CA VAL A 170 -14.92 -8.85 13.50
C VAL A 170 -14.89 -9.82 14.68
N ASP A 171 -15.07 -11.09 14.37
CA ASP A 171 -15.20 -12.20 15.32
C ASP A 171 -13.87 -12.93 15.57
N SER A 172 -13.93 -13.98 16.38
CA SER A 172 -12.77 -14.82 16.73
C SER A 172 -12.21 -15.60 15.54
N GLU A 173 -13.04 -15.94 14.56
CA GLU A 173 -12.61 -16.65 13.35
C GLU A 173 -11.71 -15.75 12.50
N LEU A 174 -12.17 -14.53 12.20
CA LEU A 174 -11.38 -13.52 11.48
C LEU A 174 -10.03 -13.24 12.17
N ILE A 175 -10.10 -13.07 13.49
CA ILE A 175 -8.91 -12.77 14.29
C ILE A 175 -7.94 -13.96 14.33
N GLY A 176 -8.44 -15.18 14.25
CA GLY A 176 -7.65 -16.40 14.16
C GLY A 176 -6.87 -16.54 12.85
N TRP A 177 -7.26 -15.82 11.79
CA TRP A 177 -6.53 -15.77 10.50
C TRP A 177 -5.45 -14.69 10.44
N LEU A 178 -5.40 -13.76 11.39
CA LEU A 178 -4.48 -12.62 11.45
C LEU A 178 -3.30 -12.88 12.37
#